data_b0e17cc3909097ff483de2d238af4c2b
#
_entry.id   b0e17cc3909097ff483de2d238af4c2b
#
_cell.length_a   1.000
_cell.length_b   1.000
_cell.length_c   1.000
_cell.angle_alpha   90.00
_cell.angle_beta   90.00
_cell.angle_gamma   90.00
#
_symmetry.space_group_name_H-M   'P 1'
#
loop_
_entity.id
_entity.type
_entity.pdbx_description
1 polymer ?
#
loop_
_entity_poly.entity_id
_entity_poly.type
_entity_poly.pdbx_seq_one_letter_code
_entity_poly.pdbx_strand_id
1 'polypeptide(L)'
;DQLLTRYRGMYGNDVYSFDVENCHFIVLNSTVCQDPSDVWDEWIRQVKFLESDLKKARSRDVRHIIVFTHHPPFLIYADEGDNWLVIPKERRLVLIDLFIKYGVSHIFSGHWHRNHHSYFQGLEIVVSSSVGYPLGPDPSGIRIVNVDDNTISHKFLSLE
;
A
#
# COMPACT_ATOMS: atom_id res chain seq x y z
N ASP A 1 1.10 15.55 15.98
CA ASP A 1 0.81 14.36 16.77
C ASP A 1 2.08 13.78 17.40
N GLN A 2 2.01 13.52 18.71
CA GLN A 2 3.16 13.00 19.48
C GLN A 2 3.59 11.58 19.01
N LEU A 3 2.65 10.75 18.57
CA LEU A 3 2.94 9.39 18.10
C LEU A 3 3.73 9.42 16.79
N LEU A 4 3.34 10.26 15.84
CA LEU A 4 4.07 10.42 14.58
C LEU A 4 5.47 11.01 14.82
N THR A 5 5.58 12.01 15.70
CA THR A 5 6.87 12.59 16.08
C THR A 5 7.80 11.52 16.69
N ARG A 6 7.27 10.71 17.60
CA ARG A 6 8.01 9.60 18.21
C ARG A 6 8.42 8.54 17.20
N TYR A 7 7.50 8.13 16.32
CA TYR A 7 7.79 7.16 15.25
C TYR A 7 8.92 7.67 14.36
N ARG A 8 8.80 8.91 13.85
CA ARG A 8 9.80 9.52 12.98
C ARG A 8 11.17 9.68 13.64
N GLY A 9 11.19 9.95 14.93
CA GLY A 9 12.43 10.03 15.72
C GLY A 9 13.13 8.68 15.92
N MET A 10 12.39 7.57 15.89
CA MET A 10 12.93 6.23 16.12
C MET A 10 13.23 5.49 14.80
N TYR A 11 12.39 5.63 13.79
CA TYR A 11 12.38 4.79 12.58
C TYR A 11 12.58 5.58 11.28
N GLY A 12 12.62 6.90 11.33
CA GLY A 12 12.68 7.74 10.13
C GLY A 12 11.31 8.07 9.56
N ASN A 13 11.28 8.49 8.30
CA ASN A 13 10.04 8.90 7.65
C ASN A 13 9.01 7.77 7.59
N ASP A 14 7.76 8.09 7.92
CA ASP A 14 6.61 7.20 7.83
C ASP A 14 5.97 7.16 6.42
N VAL A 15 6.33 8.13 5.58
CA VAL A 15 5.94 8.21 4.16
C VAL A 15 7.19 8.51 3.36
N TYR A 16 7.55 7.62 2.44
CA TYR A 16 8.76 7.76 1.63
C TYR A 16 8.69 6.92 0.36
N SER A 17 9.63 7.12 -0.54
CA SER A 17 9.85 6.29 -1.72
C SER A 17 11.33 6.00 -1.93
N PHE A 18 11.61 4.97 -2.69
CA PHE A 18 12.96 4.59 -3.11
C PHE A 18 12.92 3.86 -4.44
N ASP A 19 14.04 3.85 -5.13
CA ASP A 19 14.20 3.15 -6.40
C ASP A 19 15.17 1.98 -6.24
N VAL A 20 14.86 0.89 -6.91
CA VAL A 20 15.78 -0.22 -7.13
C VAL A 20 15.71 -0.57 -8.60
N GLU A 21 16.82 -0.36 -9.32
CA GLU A 21 16.88 -0.53 -10.77
C GLU A 21 15.78 0.26 -11.49
N ASN A 22 14.91 -0.43 -12.24
CA ASN A 22 13.81 0.18 -12.98
C ASN A 22 12.48 0.17 -12.22
N CYS A 23 12.50 -0.08 -10.91
CA CYS A 23 11.32 -0.15 -10.06
C CYS A 23 11.28 1.01 -9.07
N HIS A 24 10.12 1.60 -8.92
CA HIS A 24 9.83 2.64 -7.95
C HIS A 24 8.92 2.10 -6.86
N PHE A 25 9.36 2.23 -5.62
CA PHE A 25 8.65 1.75 -4.44
C PHE A 25 8.20 2.91 -3.57
N ILE A 26 6.94 2.88 -3.13
CA ILE A 26 6.34 3.91 -2.30
C ILE A 26 5.79 3.26 -1.02
N VAL A 27 6.09 3.84 0.12
CA VAL A 27 5.54 3.44 1.41
C VAL A 27 4.63 4.57 1.91
N LEU A 28 3.39 4.22 2.20
CA LEU A 28 2.38 5.15 2.74
C LEU A 28 2.02 4.79 4.18
N ASN A 29 1.81 5.83 4.98
CA ASN A 29 1.22 5.67 6.31
C ASN A 29 -0.28 5.50 6.20
N SER A 30 -0.74 4.26 6.08
CA SER A 30 -2.16 3.96 5.93
C SER A 30 -2.98 4.14 7.21
N THR A 31 -2.36 4.32 8.38
CA THR A 31 -3.06 4.74 9.60
C THR A 31 -3.63 6.14 9.43
N VAL A 32 -2.85 7.06 8.83
CA VAL A 32 -3.32 8.39 8.45
C VAL A 32 -4.40 8.32 7.35
N CYS A 33 -4.31 7.33 6.44
CA CYS A 33 -5.38 7.11 5.46
C CYS A 33 -6.66 6.58 6.10
N GLN A 34 -6.54 5.76 7.16
CA GLN A 34 -7.66 5.16 7.85
C GLN A 34 -8.44 6.19 8.68
N ASP A 35 -7.76 6.96 9.50
CA ASP A 35 -8.36 8.02 10.30
C ASP A 35 -7.38 9.19 10.51
N PRO A 36 -7.50 10.28 9.75
CA PRO A 36 -6.71 11.48 9.91
C PRO A 36 -7.33 12.53 10.85
N SER A 37 -8.38 12.23 11.61
CA SER A 37 -9.17 13.23 12.38
C SER A 37 -8.29 14.14 13.25
N ASP A 38 -7.28 13.59 13.89
CA ASP A 38 -6.34 14.34 14.73
C ASP A 38 -5.11 14.88 13.97
N VAL A 39 -4.96 14.52 12.70
CA VAL A 39 -3.74 14.78 11.90
C VAL A 39 -4.07 15.07 10.43
N TRP A 40 -5.11 15.85 10.18
CA TRP A 40 -5.60 16.12 8.83
C TRP A 40 -4.54 16.69 7.89
N ASP A 41 -3.64 17.52 8.41
CA ASP A 41 -2.54 18.09 7.64
C ASP A 41 -1.57 17.00 7.14
N GLU A 42 -1.41 15.90 7.88
CA GLU A 42 -0.57 14.77 7.47
C GLU A 42 -1.21 14.01 6.30
N TRP A 43 -2.54 13.85 6.29
CA TRP A 43 -3.24 13.30 5.15
C TRP A 43 -3.01 14.14 3.89
N ILE A 44 -3.22 15.46 3.99
CA ILE A 44 -2.99 16.38 2.88
C ILE A 44 -1.53 16.34 2.40
N ARG A 45 -0.58 16.32 3.33
CA ARG A 45 0.85 16.21 3.03
C ARG A 45 1.17 14.91 2.28
N GLN A 46 0.60 13.80 2.74
CA GLN A 46 0.81 12.48 2.14
C GLN A 46 0.26 12.41 0.72
N VAL A 47 -0.95 12.92 0.47
CA VAL A 47 -1.53 12.96 -0.89
C VAL A 47 -0.68 13.82 -1.83
N LYS A 48 -0.23 15.00 -1.38
CA LYS A 48 0.65 15.86 -2.17
C LYS A 48 2.00 15.19 -2.47
N PHE A 49 2.58 14.52 -1.47
CA PHE A 49 3.79 13.73 -1.66
C PHE A 49 3.57 12.68 -2.73
N LEU A 50 2.53 11.85 -2.57
CA LEU A 50 2.19 10.75 -3.48
C LEU A 50 2.04 11.24 -4.92
N GLU A 51 1.24 12.28 -5.17
CA GLU A 51 1.04 12.79 -6.52
C GLU A 51 2.34 13.32 -7.14
N SER A 52 3.11 14.09 -6.38
CA SER A 52 4.39 14.62 -6.83
C SER A 52 5.40 13.53 -7.16
N ASP A 53 5.45 12.51 -6.32
CA ASP A 53 6.40 11.40 -6.42
C ASP A 53 6.06 10.47 -7.59
N LEU A 54 4.80 10.09 -7.74
CA LEU A 54 4.29 9.33 -8.88
C LEU A 54 4.54 10.04 -10.22
N LYS A 55 4.33 11.36 -10.27
CA LYS A 55 4.63 12.17 -11.46
C LYS A 55 6.12 12.13 -11.81
N LYS A 56 7.01 12.25 -10.82
CA LYS A 56 8.45 12.14 -11.01
C LYS A 56 8.86 10.74 -11.48
N ALA A 57 8.31 9.69 -10.88
CA ALA A 57 8.58 8.31 -11.28
C ALA A 57 8.24 8.11 -12.77
N ARG A 58 7.06 8.55 -13.21
CA ARG A 58 6.67 8.42 -14.62
C ARG A 58 7.51 9.25 -15.59
N SER A 59 8.06 10.39 -15.16
CA SER A 59 8.97 11.17 -16.01
C SER A 59 10.33 10.51 -16.23
N ARG A 60 10.68 9.50 -15.41
CA ARG A 60 11.94 8.73 -15.50
C ARG A 60 11.78 7.38 -16.21
N ASP A 61 10.60 7.11 -16.74
CA ASP A 61 10.28 5.86 -17.45
C ASP A 61 10.54 4.59 -16.63
N VAL A 62 10.21 4.63 -15.33
CA VAL A 62 10.29 3.42 -14.49
C VAL A 62 9.29 2.36 -14.99
N ARG A 63 9.70 1.09 -14.96
CA ARG A 63 8.88 -0.02 -15.47
C ARG A 63 7.75 -0.38 -14.52
N HIS A 64 8.04 -0.45 -13.23
CA HIS A 64 7.08 -0.84 -12.21
C HIS A 64 7.00 0.21 -11.12
N ILE A 65 5.77 0.53 -10.70
CA ILE A 65 5.49 1.32 -9.50
C ILE A 65 4.70 0.44 -8.55
N ILE A 66 5.26 0.24 -7.36
CA ILE A 66 4.72 -0.64 -6.32
C ILE A 66 4.50 0.17 -5.06
N VAL A 67 3.34 -0.01 -4.42
CA VAL A 67 2.98 0.70 -3.19
C VAL A 67 2.85 -0.29 -2.03
N PHE A 68 3.35 0.11 -0.88
CA PHE A 68 3.17 -0.62 0.38
C PHE A 68 2.29 0.18 1.34
N THR A 69 1.30 -0.49 1.90
CA THR A 69 0.41 0.04 2.93
C THR A 69 0.14 -1.03 3.99
N HIS A 70 -0.22 -0.65 5.22
CA HIS A 70 -0.73 -1.64 6.17
C HIS A 70 -2.19 -1.99 5.88
N HIS A 71 -3.08 -1.00 5.78
CA HIS A 71 -4.48 -1.21 5.42
C HIS A 71 -4.63 -1.30 3.91
N PRO A 72 -5.29 -2.34 3.37
CA PRO A 72 -5.61 -2.38 1.94
C PRO A 72 -6.61 -1.27 1.58
N PRO A 73 -6.53 -0.73 0.36
CA PRO A 73 -7.54 0.22 -0.12
C PRO A 73 -8.94 -0.38 -0.09
N PHE A 74 -9.10 -1.60 -0.59
CA PHE A 74 -10.34 -2.37 -0.58
C PHE A 74 -10.03 -3.87 -0.63
N LEU A 75 -11.02 -4.71 -0.34
CA LEU A 75 -10.90 -6.16 -0.42
C LEU A 75 -11.67 -6.74 -1.61
N ILE A 76 -12.86 -6.24 -1.92
CA ILE A 76 -13.72 -6.80 -2.96
C ILE A 76 -13.91 -5.82 -4.11
N TYR A 77 -14.35 -4.59 -3.82
CA TYR A 77 -14.63 -3.56 -4.82
C TYR A 77 -14.08 -2.21 -4.40
N ALA A 78 -13.62 -1.42 -5.37
CA ALA A 78 -13.12 -0.09 -5.10
C ALA A 78 -14.15 0.85 -4.42
N ASP A 79 -15.44 0.60 -4.65
CA ASP A 79 -16.55 1.36 -4.07
C ASP A 79 -17.31 0.64 -2.94
N GLU A 80 -16.75 -0.45 -2.40
CA GLU A 80 -17.35 -1.16 -1.26
C GLU A 80 -17.57 -0.25 -0.06
N GLY A 81 -18.49 -0.64 0.83
CA GLY A 81 -18.82 0.08 2.07
C GLY A 81 -17.62 0.18 3.02
N ASP A 82 -17.63 1.21 3.84
CA ASP A 82 -16.60 1.42 4.85
C ASP A 82 -16.66 0.37 5.95
N ASN A 83 -15.49 -0.12 6.32
CA ASN A 83 -15.30 -0.98 7.46
C ASN A 83 -13.85 -0.81 7.99
N TRP A 84 -13.57 -1.40 9.13
CA TRP A 84 -12.28 -1.24 9.79
C TRP A 84 -11.10 -1.95 9.08
N LEU A 85 -11.38 -2.85 8.14
CA LEU A 85 -10.35 -3.61 7.41
C LEU A 85 -9.73 -2.84 6.25
N VAL A 86 -10.42 -1.83 5.74
CA VAL A 86 -10.03 -1.12 4.51
C VAL A 86 -9.93 0.38 4.75
N ILE A 87 -9.22 1.07 3.88
CA ILE A 87 -9.19 2.54 3.91
C ILE A 87 -10.60 3.07 3.58
N PRO A 88 -11.16 4.03 4.36
CA PRO A 88 -12.48 4.60 4.10
C PRO A 88 -12.65 5.11 2.67
N LYS A 89 -13.83 4.90 2.09
CA LYS A 89 -14.14 5.12 0.67
C LYS A 89 -13.73 6.50 0.17
N GLU A 90 -14.01 7.54 0.93
CA GLU A 90 -13.67 8.91 0.59
C GLU A 90 -12.17 9.09 0.30
N ARG A 91 -11.31 8.55 1.16
CA ARG A 91 -9.85 8.65 1.02
C ARG A 91 -9.27 7.60 0.08
N ARG A 92 -9.84 6.41 0.09
CA ARG A 92 -9.49 5.31 -0.82
C ARG A 92 -9.60 5.72 -2.27
N LEU A 93 -10.70 6.36 -2.69
CA LEU A 93 -10.91 6.78 -4.07
C LEU A 93 -9.88 7.81 -4.52
N VAL A 94 -9.49 8.75 -3.65
CA VAL A 94 -8.41 9.71 -3.94
C VAL A 94 -7.08 8.97 -4.23
N LEU A 95 -6.75 7.95 -3.43
CA LEU A 95 -5.53 7.17 -3.65
C LEU A 95 -5.62 6.33 -4.93
N ILE A 96 -6.74 5.65 -5.17
CA ILE A 96 -6.95 4.81 -6.35
C ILE A 96 -6.87 5.63 -7.63
N ASP A 97 -7.47 6.81 -7.67
CA ASP A 97 -7.39 7.71 -8.82
C ASP A 97 -5.95 8.07 -9.16
N LEU A 98 -5.12 8.37 -8.15
CA LEU A 98 -3.70 8.61 -8.36
C LEU A 98 -2.97 7.35 -8.83
N PHE A 99 -3.24 6.20 -8.23
CA PHE A 99 -2.61 4.94 -8.60
C PHE A 99 -2.89 4.57 -10.06
N ILE A 100 -4.15 4.65 -10.47
CA ILE A 100 -4.55 4.38 -11.87
C ILE A 100 -3.95 5.41 -12.82
N LYS A 101 -4.08 6.70 -12.51
CA LYS A 101 -3.57 7.81 -13.33
C LYS A 101 -2.07 7.66 -13.65
N TYR A 102 -1.30 7.21 -12.67
CA TYR A 102 0.15 7.07 -12.81
C TYR A 102 0.61 5.62 -13.00
N GLY A 103 -0.31 4.68 -13.19
CA GLY A 103 -0.01 3.29 -13.55
C GLY A 103 0.72 2.52 -12.46
N VAL A 104 0.34 2.70 -11.19
CA VAL A 104 0.74 1.78 -10.12
C VAL A 104 0.20 0.40 -10.47
N SER A 105 1.06 -0.61 -10.45
CA SER A 105 0.68 -1.96 -10.83
C SER A 105 0.26 -2.83 -9.65
N HIS A 106 0.90 -2.65 -8.49
CA HIS A 106 0.66 -3.48 -7.31
C HIS A 106 0.63 -2.65 -6.03
N ILE A 107 -0.26 -3.06 -5.13
CA ILE A 107 -0.26 -2.63 -3.73
C ILE A 107 -0.12 -3.87 -2.87
N PHE A 108 0.90 -3.91 -2.01
CA PHE A 108 1.06 -4.96 -1.01
C PHE A 108 0.63 -4.44 0.35
N SER A 109 -0.28 -5.18 1.00
CA SER A 109 -0.89 -4.80 2.27
C SER A 109 -0.93 -5.98 3.24
N GLY A 110 -1.24 -5.68 4.50
CA GLY A 110 -1.48 -6.64 5.56
C GLY A 110 -2.84 -6.45 6.21
N HIS A 111 -2.86 -6.15 7.50
CA HIS A 111 -4.00 -5.79 8.34
C HIS A 111 -5.06 -6.89 8.54
N TRP A 112 -5.54 -7.53 7.49
CA TRP A 112 -6.60 -8.55 7.58
C TRP A 112 -6.09 -9.87 8.15
N HIS A 113 -4.79 -10.08 8.18
CA HIS A 113 -4.19 -11.35 8.64
C HIS A 113 -4.66 -12.57 7.84
N ARG A 114 -5.04 -12.36 6.58
CA ARG A 114 -5.43 -13.38 5.61
C ARG A 114 -4.80 -13.10 4.27
N ASN A 115 -4.66 -14.13 3.44
CA ASN A 115 -4.24 -13.96 2.06
C ASN A 115 -5.44 -13.59 1.19
N HIS A 116 -5.30 -12.52 0.41
CA HIS A 116 -6.35 -12.08 -0.50
C HIS A 116 -5.77 -11.33 -1.68
N HIS A 117 -6.49 -11.37 -2.79
CA HIS A 117 -6.18 -10.64 -4.02
C HIS A 117 -7.44 -9.98 -4.54
N SER A 118 -7.31 -8.74 -4.95
CA SER A 118 -8.34 -8.02 -5.69
C SER A 118 -7.73 -7.21 -6.82
N TYR A 119 -8.54 -6.92 -7.84
CA TYR A 119 -8.08 -6.26 -9.06
C TYR A 119 -9.02 -5.10 -9.40
N PHE A 120 -8.45 -3.99 -9.86
CA PHE A 120 -9.21 -2.87 -10.35
C PHE A 120 -8.42 -2.10 -11.41
N GLN A 121 -8.90 -2.08 -12.65
CA GLN A 121 -8.31 -1.31 -13.76
C GLN A 121 -6.79 -1.49 -13.94
N GLY A 122 -6.30 -2.71 -13.86
CA GLY A 122 -4.88 -3.02 -14.00
C GLY A 122 -4.05 -2.89 -12.71
N LEU A 123 -4.65 -2.44 -11.62
CA LEU A 123 -4.06 -2.41 -10.29
C LEU A 123 -4.37 -3.72 -9.55
N GLU A 124 -3.36 -4.39 -9.07
CA GLU A 124 -3.50 -5.55 -8.18
C GLU A 124 -3.29 -5.14 -6.71
N ILE A 125 -4.25 -5.48 -5.86
CA ILE A 125 -4.13 -5.33 -4.41
C ILE A 125 -3.90 -6.71 -3.81
N VAL A 126 -2.79 -6.87 -3.13
CA VAL A 126 -2.34 -8.13 -2.53
C VAL A 126 -2.30 -7.96 -1.02
N VAL A 127 -3.19 -8.66 -0.32
CA VAL A 127 -3.16 -8.72 1.13
C VAL A 127 -2.45 -10.00 1.55
N SER A 128 -1.49 -9.87 2.47
CA SER A 128 -0.73 -11.01 2.98
C SER A 128 -1.18 -11.35 4.39
N SER A 129 -1.26 -12.66 4.67
CA SER A 129 -1.43 -13.15 6.03
C SER A 129 -0.22 -12.78 6.89
N SER A 130 -0.38 -12.86 8.21
CA SER A 130 0.66 -12.48 9.16
C SER A 130 1.65 -13.62 9.43
N VAL A 131 2.85 -13.25 9.85
CA VAL A 131 3.86 -14.20 10.36
C VAL A 131 3.45 -14.76 11.72
N GLY A 132 2.97 -13.87 12.61
CA GLY A 132 2.80 -14.25 14.02
C GLY A 132 1.37 -14.61 14.43
N TYR A 133 0.36 -14.07 13.75
CA TYR A 133 -1.04 -14.25 14.15
C TYR A 133 -1.98 -14.22 12.94
N PRO A 134 -2.01 -15.29 12.12
CA PRO A 134 -2.97 -15.41 11.04
C PRO A 134 -4.41 -15.54 11.57
N LEU A 135 -5.39 -15.14 10.77
CA LEU A 135 -6.81 -15.28 11.08
C LEU A 135 -7.48 -16.24 10.08
N GLY A 136 -8.41 -17.05 10.59
CA GLY A 136 -9.11 -18.06 9.78
C GLY A 136 -8.20 -19.22 9.38
N PRO A 137 -8.31 -19.75 8.15
CA PRO A 137 -7.60 -20.95 7.72
C PRO A 137 -6.19 -20.69 7.17
N ASP A 138 -5.77 -19.45 7.06
CA ASP A 138 -4.47 -19.12 6.48
C ASP A 138 -3.33 -19.47 7.45
N PRO A 139 -2.24 -20.09 6.97
CA PRO A 139 -1.08 -20.38 7.81
C PRO A 139 -0.27 -19.13 8.11
N SER A 140 0.61 -19.22 9.10
CA SER A 140 1.72 -18.29 9.31
C SER A 140 2.66 -18.31 8.11
N GLY A 141 3.14 -17.14 7.67
CA GLY A 141 3.99 -17.13 6.50
C GLY A 141 4.48 -15.77 6.06
N ILE A 142 5.21 -15.78 4.96
CA ILE A 142 5.75 -14.61 4.29
C ILE A 142 5.34 -14.61 2.82
N ARG A 143 5.34 -13.44 2.19
CA ARG A 143 5.16 -13.33 0.74
C ARG A 143 6.48 -13.03 0.08
N ILE A 144 6.87 -13.87 -0.86
CA ILE A 144 8.00 -13.63 -1.75
C ILE A 144 7.47 -12.94 -2.99
N VAL A 145 8.11 -11.84 -3.35
CA VAL A 145 7.79 -11.07 -4.56
C VAL A 145 9.03 -11.05 -5.44
N ASN A 146 8.86 -11.49 -6.68
CA ASN A 146 9.89 -11.41 -7.71
C ASN A 146 9.47 -10.33 -8.71
N VAL A 147 10.39 -9.41 -8.97
CA VAL A 147 10.21 -8.33 -9.93
C VAL A 147 11.28 -8.45 -10.98
N ASP A 148 10.88 -8.56 -12.22
CA ASP A 148 11.79 -8.48 -13.37
C ASP A 148 11.35 -7.34 -14.30
N ASP A 149 12.05 -7.17 -15.42
CA ASP A 149 11.78 -6.07 -16.36
C ASP A 149 10.35 -6.04 -16.92
N ASN A 150 9.66 -7.15 -16.95
CA ASN A 150 8.37 -7.29 -17.63
C ASN A 150 7.23 -7.69 -16.71
N THR A 151 7.55 -8.37 -15.59
CA THR A 151 6.54 -8.99 -14.73
C THR A 151 6.81 -8.78 -13.25
N ILE A 152 5.73 -8.77 -12.50
CA ILE A 152 5.74 -8.91 -11.04
C ILE A 152 5.00 -10.21 -10.73
N SER A 153 5.66 -11.11 -10.04
CA SER A 153 5.05 -12.35 -9.56
C SER A 153 5.24 -12.49 -8.06
N HIS A 154 4.30 -13.10 -7.40
CA HIS A 154 4.41 -13.29 -5.95
C HIS A 154 3.79 -14.59 -5.49
N LYS A 155 4.30 -15.12 -4.40
CA LYS A 155 3.84 -16.36 -3.78
C LYS A 155 3.87 -16.23 -2.27
N PHE A 156 2.80 -16.65 -1.61
CA PHE A 156 2.81 -16.82 -0.16
C PHE A 156 3.52 -18.13 0.19
N LEU A 157 4.47 -18.06 1.10
CA LEU A 157 5.23 -19.20 1.60
C LEU A 157 4.81 -19.45 3.06
N SER A 158 4.19 -20.58 3.31
CA SER A 158 3.90 -21.04 4.67
C SER A 158 5.20 -21.34 5.44
N LEU A 159 5.18 -21.05 6.72
CA LEU A 159 6.23 -21.42 7.69
C LEU A 159 5.87 -22.66 8.50
N GLU A 160 4.74 -23.28 8.21
CA GLU A 160 4.23 -24.50 8.83
C GLU A 160 4.43 -25.71 7.92
#